data_f210c454a8433929b78e432307cea464
#
_entry.id   f210c454a8433929b78e432307cea464
#
_cell.length_a   1.000
_cell.length_b   1.000
_cell.length_c   1.000
_cell.angle_alpha   90.00
_cell.angle_beta   90.00
_cell.angle_gamma   90.00
#
_symmetry.space_group_name_H-M   'P 1'
#
loop_
_entity.id
_entity.type
_entity.pdbx_description
1 polymer ?
#
loop_
_entity_poly.entity_id
_entity_poly.type
_entity_poly.pdbx_seq_one_letter_code
_entity_poly.pdbx_strand_id
1 'polypeptide(L)'
;MKKLILKCLLVYAFLPIAGYQFGITLKNIIRFPSEYIFFGVSTIVFYFLMTRYGGRRLSFIQTFTHELIHSLFVWASLGNVTEFHLKEKSGYIMSDRSNIPMTLAPYFFPLYTILLLSIRPGILQSYYPYFDIIGGLSFAFY
;
A
#
# COMPACT_ATOMS: atom_id res chain seq x y z
N MET A 1 16.96 -24.85 -3.63
CA MET A 1 16.38 -25.15 -2.32
C MET A 1 16.50 -24.02 -1.30
N LYS A 2 17.68 -23.48 -0.96
CA LYS A 2 17.87 -22.43 0.06
C LYS A 2 16.97 -21.18 -0.17
N LYS A 3 16.84 -20.71 -1.41
CA LYS A 3 15.99 -19.55 -1.76
C LYS A 3 14.48 -19.83 -1.55
N LEU A 4 14.01 -21.05 -1.75
CA LEU A 4 12.63 -21.44 -1.52
C LEU A 4 12.31 -21.49 -0.03
N ILE A 5 13.22 -22.05 0.76
CA ILE A 5 13.11 -22.12 2.22
C ILE A 5 13.06 -20.71 2.82
N LEU A 6 13.93 -19.80 2.37
CA LEU A 6 13.94 -18.41 2.83
C LEU A 6 12.61 -17.68 2.51
N LYS A 7 12.03 -17.94 1.32
CA LYS A 7 10.72 -17.39 0.94
C LYS A 7 9.60 -17.90 1.84
N CYS A 8 9.56 -19.21 2.07
CA CYS A 8 8.57 -19.81 2.97
C CYS A 8 8.72 -19.23 4.39
N LEU A 9 9.93 -19.13 4.90
CA LEU A 9 10.18 -18.54 6.23
C LEU A 9 9.72 -17.09 6.30
N LEU A 10 9.99 -16.26 5.30
CA LEU A 10 9.52 -14.87 5.27
C LEU A 10 7.99 -14.79 5.25
N VAL A 11 7.32 -15.59 4.40
CA VAL A 11 5.86 -15.59 4.32
C VAL A 11 5.25 -16.09 5.63
N TYR A 12 5.74 -17.20 6.18
CA TYR A 12 5.24 -17.75 7.45
C TYR A 12 5.54 -16.87 8.66
N ALA A 13 6.61 -16.08 8.65
CA ALA A 13 6.89 -15.10 9.69
C ALA A 13 6.02 -13.84 9.56
N PHE A 14 5.78 -13.38 8.34
CA PHE A 14 5.04 -12.13 8.08
C PHE A 14 3.52 -12.28 8.24
N LEU A 15 2.95 -13.41 7.85
CA LEU A 15 1.51 -13.67 7.90
C LEU A 15 0.93 -13.58 9.34
N PRO A 16 1.53 -14.19 10.37
CA PRO A 16 1.04 -14.06 11.74
C PRO A 16 1.14 -12.63 12.26
N ILE A 17 2.23 -11.91 11.94
CA ILE A 17 2.43 -10.52 12.36
C ILE A 17 1.38 -9.63 11.69
N ALA A 18 1.16 -9.78 10.39
CA ALA A 18 0.15 -9.02 9.66
C ALA A 18 -1.26 -9.35 10.16
N GLY A 19 -1.58 -10.61 10.42
CA GLY A 19 -2.86 -11.04 10.97
C GLY A 19 -3.10 -10.48 12.37
N TYR A 20 -2.09 -10.49 13.23
CA TYR A 20 -2.16 -9.90 14.56
C TYR A 20 -2.39 -8.38 14.50
N GLN A 21 -1.64 -7.66 13.67
CA GLN A 21 -1.81 -6.22 13.48
C GLN A 21 -3.19 -5.88 12.89
N PHE A 22 -3.66 -6.66 11.93
CA PHE A 22 -5.01 -6.51 11.38
C PHE A 22 -6.08 -6.71 12.46
N GLY A 23 -5.94 -7.74 13.30
CA GLY A 23 -6.86 -8.00 14.42
C GLY A 23 -6.88 -6.86 15.44
N ILE A 24 -5.72 -6.31 15.81
CA ILE A 24 -5.62 -5.14 16.69
C ILE A 24 -6.30 -3.93 16.04
N THR A 25 -6.02 -3.66 14.78
CA THR A 25 -6.59 -2.51 14.07
C THR A 25 -8.11 -2.63 14.00
N LEU A 26 -8.63 -3.81 13.64
CA LEU A 26 -10.08 -4.05 13.60
C LEU A 26 -10.73 -3.86 14.96
N LYS A 27 -10.12 -4.40 16.03
CA LYS A 27 -10.59 -4.21 17.40
C LYS A 27 -10.61 -2.74 17.82
N ASN A 28 -9.58 -1.99 17.44
CA ASN A 28 -9.48 -0.56 17.73
C ASN A 28 -10.53 0.26 16.96
N ILE A 29 -10.78 -0.05 15.68
CA ILE A 29 -11.85 0.58 14.90
C ILE A 29 -13.21 0.37 15.55
N ILE A 30 -13.48 -0.85 16.04
CA ILE A 30 -14.76 -1.17 16.71
C ILE A 30 -14.86 -0.45 18.05
N ARG A 31 -13.77 -0.37 18.80
CA ARG A 31 -13.76 0.19 20.17
C ARG A 31 -13.71 1.72 20.19
N PHE A 32 -13.03 2.35 19.23
CA PHE A 32 -12.82 3.78 19.12
C PHE A 32 -13.11 4.29 17.69
N PRO A 33 -14.37 4.17 17.23
CA PRO A 33 -14.71 4.52 15.84
C PRO A 33 -14.44 6.00 15.53
N SER A 34 -14.55 6.88 16.53
CA SER A 34 -14.28 8.32 16.37
C SER A 34 -12.84 8.63 15.95
N GLU A 35 -11.87 7.82 16.36
CA GLU A 35 -10.46 8.02 15.98
C GLU A 35 -10.19 7.75 14.50
N TYR A 36 -11.04 6.91 13.87
CA TYR A 36 -10.89 6.53 12.46
C TYR A 36 -11.84 7.26 11.51
N ILE A 37 -12.73 8.09 12.06
CA ILE A 37 -13.70 8.86 11.24
C ILE A 37 -12.98 9.77 10.25
N PHE A 38 -11.94 10.46 10.68
CA PHE A 38 -11.15 11.35 9.81
C PHE A 38 -10.49 10.59 8.67
N PHE A 39 -9.98 9.38 8.94
CA PHE A 39 -9.43 8.51 7.91
C PHE A 39 -10.48 8.12 6.88
N GLY A 40 -11.64 7.62 7.33
CA GLY A 40 -12.72 7.18 6.44
C GLY A 40 -13.31 8.31 5.61
N VAL A 41 -13.62 9.43 6.24
CA VAL A 41 -14.19 10.60 5.55
C VAL A 41 -13.20 11.17 4.54
N SER A 42 -11.94 11.34 4.90
CA SER A 42 -10.92 11.85 3.98
C SER A 42 -10.70 10.91 2.79
N THR A 43 -10.75 9.58 3.01
CA THR A 43 -10.68 8.60 1.93
C THR A 43 -11.80 8.80 0.91
N ILE A 44 -13.05 8.88 1.38
CA ILE A 44 -14.22 9.04 0.51
C ILE A 44 -14.17 10.38 -0.24
N VAL A 45 -13.93 11.48 0.48
CA VAL A 45 -13.86 12.82 -0.11
C VAL A 45 -12.77 12.89 -1.17
N PHE A 46 -11.59 12.39 -0.86
CA PHE A 46 -10.48 12.44 -1.79
C PHE A 46 -10.68 11.54 -3.00
N TYR A 47 -11.28 10.36 -2.82
CA TYR A 47 -11.65 9.50 -3.94
C TYR A 47 -12.56 10.22 -4.93
N PHE A 48 -13.60 10.92 -4.44
CA PHE A 48 -14.47 11.72 -5.30
C PHE A 48 -13.74 12.88 -5.98
N LEU A 49 -12.87 13.58 -5.26
CA LEU A 49 -12.06 14.65 -5.83
C LEU A 49 -11.12 14.13 -6.91
N MET A 50 -10.46 13.00 -6.68
CA MET A 50 -9.58 12.34 -7.64
C MET A 50 -10.32 11.92 -8.91
N THR A 51 -11.47 11.29 -8.77
CA THR A 51 -12.27 10.85 -9.93
C THR A 51 -12.82 12.03 -10.75
N ARG A 52 -13.10 13.15 -10.10
CA ARG A 52 -13.69 14.33 -10.76
C ARG A 52 -12.64 15.28 -11.34
N TYR A 53 -11.54 15.49 -10.66
CA TYR A 53 -10.53 16.51 -10.97
C TYR A 53 -9.13 15.93 -11.19
N GLY A 54 -8.96 14.61 -11.11
CA GLY A 54 -7.67 13.94 -11.28
C GLY A 54 -7.08 14.22 -12.66
N GLY A 55 -6.01 15.02 -12.68
CA GLY A 55 -5.32 15.40 -13.90
C GLY A 55 -4.22 14.41 -14.29
N ARG A 56 -3.55 14.68 -15.43
CA ARG A 56 -2.47 13.83 -15.97
C ARG A 56 -1.36 13.52 -14.96
N ARG A 57 -1.02 14.47 -14.07
CA ARG A 57 0.04 14.29 -13.07
C ARG A 57 -0.34 13.22 -12.04
N LEU A 58 -1.58 13.22 -11.59
CA LEU A 58 -2.08 12.22 -10.65
C LEU A 58 -2.13 10.82 -11.29
N SER A 59 -2.58 10.75 -12.55
CA SER A 59 -2.56 9.51 -13.31
C SER A 59 -1.15 8.94 -13.46
N PHE A 60 -0.16 9.80 -13.71
CA PHE A 60 1.24 9.37 -13.77
C PHE A 60 1.74 8.81 -12.44
N ILE A 61 1.44 9.48 -11.31
CA ILE A 61 1.85 9.01 -9.98
C ILE A 61 1.16 7.67 -9.64
N GLN A 62 -0.11 7.51 -9.99
CA GLN A 62 -0.82 6.24 -9.81
C GLN A 62 -0.16 5.11 -10.61
N THR A 63 0.12 5.35 -11.89
CA THR A 63 0.82 4.37 -12.75
C THR A 63 2.19 4.04 -12.17
N PHE A 64 2.96 5.07 -11.78
CA PHE A 64 4.28 4.87 -11.15
C PHE A 64 4.20 3.99 -9.90
N THR A 65 3.25 4.30 -9.01
CA THR A 65 3.06 3.53 -7.77
C THR A 65 2.66 2.09 -8.06
N HIS A 66 1.78 1.88 -9.03
CA HIS A 66 1.35 0.56 -9.46
C HIS A 66 2.55 -0.30 -9.90
N GLU A 67 3.38 0.21 -10.81
CA GLU A 67 4.56 -0.49 -11.30
C GLU A 67 5.64 -0.64 -10.22
N LEU A 68 5.76 0.34 -9.32
CA LEU A 68 6.69 0.26 -8.19
C LEU A 68 6.32 -0.90 -7.25
N ILE A 69 5.02 -1.10 -6.98
CA ILE A 69 4.56 -2.21 -6.14
C ILE A 69 4.85 -3.54 -6.80
N HIS A 70 4.60 -3.68 -8.11
CA HIS A 70 5.02 -4.87 -8.85
C HIS A 70 6.51 -5.14 -8.67
N SER A 71 7.35 -4.10 -8.83
CA SER A 71 8.80 -4.22 -8.67
C SER A 71 9.21 -4.66 -7.27
N LEU A 72 8.58 -4.08 -6.22
CA LEU A 72 8.82 -4.47 -4.83
C LEU A 72 8.50 -5.95 -4.58
N PHE A 73 7.39 -6.44 -5.12
CA PHE A 73 7.01 -7.84 -4.97
C PHE A 73 7.90 -8.79 -5.79
N VAL A 74 8.41 -8.35 -6.94
CA VAL A 74 9.43 -9.10 -7.69
C VAL A 74 10.69 -9.23 -6.84
N TRP A 75 11.21 -8.15 -6.26
CA TRP A 75 12.40 -8.17 -5.39
C TRP A 75 12.17 -8.98 -4.11
N ALA A 76 11.03 -8.80 -3.46
CA ALA A 76 10.65 -9.61 -2.28
C ALA A 76 10.60 -11.11 -2.59
N SER A 77 10.28 -11.46 -3.84
CA SER A 77 10.31 -12.84 -4.33
C SER A 77 11.68 -13.28 -4.85
N LEU A 78 12.73 -12.49 -4.62
CA LEU A 78 14.10 -12.72 -5.11
C LEU A 78 14.16 -12.84 -6.64
N GLY A 79 13.29 -12.13 -7.34
CA GLY A 79 13.34 -11.92 -8.79
C GLY A 79 14.11 -10.64 -9.13
N ASN A 80 14.37 -10.45 -10.42
CA ASN A 80 14.99 -9.25 -10.95
C ASN A 80 14.01 -8.56 -11.90
N VAL A 81 13.91 -7.24 -11.76
CA VAL A 81 13.22 -6.39 -12.73
C VAL A 81 14.23 -6.08 -13.82
N THR A 82 13.93 -6.47 -15.05
CA THR A 82 14.79 -6.28 -16.22
C THR A 82 14.48 -4.99 -16.96
N GLU A 83 13.20 -4.60 -16.98
CA GLU A 83 12.75 -3.34 -17.58
C GLU A 83 11.69 -2.70 -16.69
N PHE A 84 11.75 -1.36 -16.63
CA PHE A 84 10.75 -0.55 -15.94
C PHE A 84 10.36 0.60 -16.90
N HIS A 85 9.14 0.55 -17.42
CA HIS A 85 8.66 1.50 -18.39
C HIS A 85 7.43 2.24 -17.90
N LEU A 86 7.45 3.58 -18.01
CA LEU A 86 6.35 4.44 -17.55
C LEU A 86 5.95 5.41 -18.65
N LYS A 87 4.64 5.52 -18.83
CA LYS A 87 3.98 6.58 -19.61
C LYS A 87 2.91 7.23 -18.73
N GLU A 88 2.34 8.34 -19.18
CA GLU A 88 1.34 9.08 -18.40
C GLU A 88 0.14 8.24 -17.92
N LYS A 89 -0.28 7.25 -18.71
CA LYS A 89 -1.48 6.43 -18.44
C LYS A 89 -1.23 4.93 -18.55
N SER A 90 -0.01 4.52 -18.73
CA SER A 90 0.34 3.10 -18.86
C SER A 90 1.75 2.87 -18.40
N GLY A 91 1.96 1.77 -17.74
CA GLY A 91 3.28 1.29 -17.34
C GLY A 91 3.36 -0.21 -17.57
N TYR A 92 4.56 -0.72 -17.55
CA TYR A 92 4.82 -2.14 -17.43
C TYR A 92 6.20 -2.37 -16.82
N ILE A 93 6.33 -3.48 -16.15
CA ILE A 93 7.62 -4.02 -15.76
C ILE A 93 7.85 -5.37 -16.44
N MET A 94 9.09 -5.63 -16.83
CA MET A 94 9.52 -6.97 -17.20
C MET A 94 10.35 -7.56 -16.08
N SER A 95 10.11 -8.82 -15.77
CA SER A 95 10.82 -9.52 -14.71
C SER A 95 11.12 -10.95 -15.11
N ASP A 96 12.19 -11.50 -14.53
CA ASP A 96 12.59 -12.91 -14.70
C ASP A 96 11.63 -13.89 -14.04
N ARG A 97 10.65 -13.39 -13.27
CA ARG A 97 9.68 -14.19 -12.53
C ARG A 97 8.32 -13.53 -12.51
N SER A 98 7.30 -14.36 -12.54
CA SER A 98 5.92 -13.96 -12.33
C SER A 98 5.25 -14.97 -11.38
N ASN A 99 4.44 -14.46 -10.47
CA ASN A 99 3.58 -15.25 -9.60
C ASN A 99 2.31 -14.46 -9.24
N ILE A 100 1.31 -15.15 -8.72
CA ILE A 100 0.01 -14.54 -8.36
C ILE A 100 0.18 -13.34 -7.40
N PRO A 101 0.94 -13.43 -6.28
CA PRO A 101 1.17 -12.27 -5.42
C PRO A 101 1.79 -11.07 -6.13
N MET A 102 2.74 -11.27 -7.04
CA MET A 102 3.33 -10.18 -7.81
C MET A 102 2.30 -9.50 -8.71
N THR A 103 1.46 -10.28 -9.38
CA THR A 103 0.44 -9.77 -10.31
C THR A 103 -0.66 -9.00 -9.58
N LEU A 104 -1.07 -9.49 -8.41
CA LEU A 104 -2.17 -8.91 -7.64
C LEU A 104 -1.72 -7.82 -6.65
N ALA A 105 -0.42 -7.73 -6.35
CA ALA A 105 0.10 -6.82 -5.34
C ALA A 105 -0.42 -5.37 -5.41
N PRO A 106 -0.44 -4.69 -6.56
CA PRO A 106 -0.94 -3.33 -6.65
C PRO A 106 -2.40 -3.16 -6.23
N TYR A 107 -3.20 -4.20 -6.31
CA TYR A 107 -4.63 -4.14 -6.00
C TYR A 107 -4.96 -4.31 -4.51
N PHE A 108 -4.03 -4.81 -3.70
CA PHE A 108 -4.27 -5.02 -2.27
C PHE A 108 -3.21 -4.42 -1.35
N PHE A 109 -2.12 -3.88 -1.89
CA PHE A 109 -0.99 -3.37 -1.11
C PHE A 109 -0.90 -1.84 -1.16
N PRO A 110 -1.58 -1.13 -0.24
CA PRO A 110 -1.58 0.33 -0.20
C PRO A 110 -0.25 0.86 0.37
N LEU A 111 0.79 0.91 -0.48
CA LEU A 111 2.17 1.21 -0.11
C LEU A 111 2.30 2.49 0.74
N TYR A 112 1.73 3.60 0.28
CA TYR A 112 1.84 4.87 0.99
C TYR A 112 1.13 4.86 2.34
N THR A 113 -0.03 4.22 2.41
CA THR A 113 -0.77 4.07 3.66
C THR A 113 0.00 3.24 4.67
N ILE A 114 0.63 2.15 4.23
CA ILE A 114 1.45 1.30 5.09
C ILE A 114 2.67 2.08 5.60
N LEU A 115 3.35 2.82 4.74
CA LEU A 115 4.50 3.66 5.14
C LEU A 115 4.08 4.72 6.15
N LEU A 116 2.97 5.41 5.92
CA LEU A 116 2.43 6.40 6.86
C LEU A 116 2.07 5.75 8.19
N LEU A 117 1.30 4.67 8.19
CA LEU A 117 0.89 4.00 9.41
C LEU A 117 2.08 3.43 10.20
N SER A 118 3.18 3.10 9.54
CA SER A 118 4.40 2.61 10.19
C SER A 118 5.09 3.67 11.06
N ILE A 119 4.96 4.95 10.72
CA ILE A 119 5.53 6.06 11.48
C ILE A 119 4.56 6.65 12.52
N ARG A 120 3.28 6.31 12.46
CA ARG A 120 2.24 6.80 13.38
C ARG A 120 2.59 6.63 14.87
N PRO A 121 3.16 5.50 15.31
CA PRO A 121 3.49 5.34 16.74
C PRO A 121 4.54 6.33 17.28
N GLY A 122 5.35 6.91 16.40
CA GLY A 122 6.34 7.94 16.77
C GLY A 122 5.81 9.36 16.80
N ILE A 123 4.53 9.57 16.49
CA ILE A 123 3.90 10.88 16.42
C ILE A 123 3.14 11.17 17.71
N LEU A 124 3.17 12.43 18.15
CA LEU A 124 2.38 12.88 19.31
C LEU A 124 0.89 12.69 19.04
N GLN A 125 0.12 12.22 20.02
CA GLN A 125 -1.32 11.94 19.89
C GLN A 125 -2.13 13.15 19.41
N SER A 126 -1.72 14.36 19.75
CA SER A 126 -2.37 15.60 19.31
C SER A 126 -2.40 15.77 17.78
N TYR A 127 -1.49 15.12 17.06
CA TYR A 127 -1.42 15.16 15.59
C TYR A 127 -2.10 13.98 14.89
N TYR A 128 -2.64 13.01 15.60
CA TYR A 128 -3.30 11.84 15.01
C TYR A 128 -4.41 12.19 14.02
N PRO A 129 -5.33 13.16 14.29
CA PRO A 129 -6.38 13.49 13.33
C PRO A 129 -5.82 13.94 11.97
N TYR A 130 -4.78 14.76 11.97
CA TYR A 130 -4.12 15.21 10.74
C TYR A 130 -3.45 14.05 10.01
N PHE A 131 -2.85 13.17 10.78
CA PHE A 131 -2.16 12.00 10.26
C PHE A 131 -3.14 11.00 9.64
N ASP A 132 -4.28 10.81 10.25
CA ASP A 132 -5.35 9.94 9.77
C ASP A 132 -6.00 10.52 8.50
N ILE A 133 -6.12 11.85 8.37
CA ILE A 133 -6.53 12.52 7.12
C ILE A 133 -5.54 12.21 6.00
N ILE A 134 -4.24 12.39 6.24
CA ILE A 134 -3.19 12.11 5.24
C ILE A 134 -3.19 10.60 4.89
N GLY A 135 -3.38 9.74 5.88
CA GLY A 135 -3.53 8.30 5.69
C GLY A 135 -4.72 7.96 4.79
N GLY A 136 -5.87 8.58 5.03
CA GLY A 136 -7.05 8.42 4.19
C GLY A 136 -6.86 8.91 2.76
N LEU A 137 -6.20 10.06 2.58
CA LEU A 137 -5.82 10.57 1.27
C LEU A 137 -4.93 9.56 0.53
N SER A 138 -3.93 9.01 1.22
CA SER A 138 -3.01 8.03 0.63
C SER A 138 -3.70 6.73 0.26
N PHE A 139 -4.69 6.30 1.05
CA PHE A 139 -5.48 5.11 0.79
C PHE A 139 -6.39 5.28 -0.43
N ALA A 140 -7.06 6.45 -0.55
CA ALA A 140 -7.92 6.75 -1.70
C ALA A 140 -7.15 6.85 -3.03
N PHE A 141 -5.82 6.94 -2.95
CA PHE A 141 -4.95 7.00 -4.11
C PHE A 141 -4.81 5.65 -4.83
N TYR A 142 -5.21 4.58 -4.13
CA TYR A 142 -5.26 3.21 -4.65
C TYR A 142 -6.61 2.88 -5.27
#